data_3b588c399a843659cf95c27913910c19
#
_entry.id   3b588c399a843659cf95c27913910c19
#
_cell.length_a   1.000
_cell.length_b   1.000
_cell.length_c   1.000
_cell.angle_alpha   90.00
_cell.angle_beta   90.00
_cell.angle_gamma   90.00
#
_symmetry.space_group_name_H-M   'P 1'
#
loop_
_entity.id
_entity.type
_entity.pdbx_description
1 polymer ?
#
loop_
_entity_poly.entity_id
_entity_poly.type
_entity_poly.pdbx_seq_one_letter_code
_entity_poly.pdbx_strand_id
1 'polypeptide(L)'
;MTLMKTTGRALLLAAASSLALSAAAGAQTIRFWTTEEQPERLARQEAMAADFTAESGIEVEVIPVTESDLGTRATAAFAAGDLPDVIYHPLQYALPWAEAGILDTDAATDVIEDLGGDTFAAGPLNMASFADGYASVPVDGWTQMLLYRADLFAEAGLEPPTTYANVLAAAEALHNPPEMYGFVSATKVDENFMSQVLEHVFLANGVSPVGPDGLQELDVEATTEVLEFYAAITEVSPEGELYWQQSRELYFAGRAAMIIWSPFILDELAGLRDSAPPTINDDPTTGELAAATGIVTNFAGPSNPDGAAWGDVRYFGITVDADTDAAMQFIEYSMNEGYTATLAIAPEGKFPVRRGTAEDPDMFTEAWSMLDVGVDRRAPLGDLYAQEMIDEIVGGLDVAQRWGVADNQLALASRIINSQVINRLVREYMDGVRDAGATVALMNEELAAIE
;
A
#
# COMPACT_ATOMS: atom_id res chain seq x y z
N MET A 1 -17.02 -78.17 -69.64
CA MET A 1 -15.80 -78.79 -69.10
C MET A 1 -14.87 -77.72 -68.66
N THR A 2 -14.45 -77.81 -67.42
CA THR A 2 -13.40 -77.11 -66.70
C THR A 2 -13.77 -75.72 -66.15
N LEU A 3 -14.18 -75.74 -64.91
CA LEU A 3 -14.21 -74.57 -63.96
C LEU A 3 -12.80 -74.03 -63.69
N MET A 4 -12.63 -72.77 -63.79
CA MET A 4 -11.53 -72.10 -63.12
C MET A 4 -12.06 -71.16 -62.03
N LYS A 5 -11.72 -71.50 -60.82
CA LYS A 5 -11.96 -70.69 -59.60
C LYS A 5 -11.01 -69.52 -59.61
N THR A 6 -11.54 -68.33 -59.57
CA THR A 6 -10.78 -67.16 -59.22
C THR A 6 -11.16 -66.75 -57.78
N THR A 7 -10.26 -67.03 -56.88
CA THR A 7 -10.30 -66.56 -55.50
C THR A 7 -9.97 -65.07 -55.48
N GLY A 8 -11.00 -64.23 -55.27
CA GLY A 8 -10.82 -62.83 -54.97
C GLY A 8 -10.30 -62.68 -53.53
N ARG A 9 -9.07 -62.20 -53.40
CA ARG A 9 -8.53 -61.68 -52.15
C ARG A 9 -9.21 -60.32 -51.82
N ALA A 10 -10.16 -60.33 -50.93
CA ALA A 10 -10.62 -59.12 -50.29
C ALA A 10 -9.49 -58.65 -49.34
N LEU A 11 -8.71 -57.68 -49.78
CA LEU A 11 -7.91 -56.85 -48.84
C LEU A 11 -8.84 -56.03 -47.98
N LEU A 12 -9.04 -56.46 -46.77
CA LEU A 12 -9.53 -55.59 -45.68
C LEU A 12 -8.45 -54.56 -45.38
N LEU A 13 -8.53 -53.40 -46.01
CA LEU A 13 -7.93 -52.18 -45.46
C LEU A 13 -8.71 -51.79 -44.17
N ALA A 14 -8.25 -52.30 -43.06
CA ALA A 14 -8.55 -51.72 -41.77
C ALA A 14 -7.86 -50.38 -41.77
N ALA A 15 -8.52 -49.34 -42.29
CA ALA A 15 -8.21 -47.97 -41.97
C ALA A 15 -8.44 -47.82 -40.46
N ALA A 16 -7.37 -47.97 -39.69
CA ALA A 16 -7.30 -47.45 -38.34
C ALA A 16 -7.42 -45.93 -38.44
N SER A 17 -8.66 -45.45 -38.49
CA SER A 17 -8.98 -44.06 -38.15
C SER A 17 -8.67 -43.94 -36.69
N SER A 18 -7.41 -43.63 -36.37
CA SER A 18 -7.05 -43.00 -35.15
C SER A 18 -7.76 -41.64 -35.18
N LEU A 19 -9.01 -41.63 -34.72
CA LEU A 19 -9.58 -40.39 -34.19
C LEU A 19 -8.66 -40.02 -33.05
N ALA A 20 -7.66 -39.18 -33.34
CA ALA A 20 -7.19 -38.24 -32.34
C ALA A 20 -8.43 -37.42 -31.97
N LEU A 21 -9.15 -37.82 -30.92
CA LEU A 21 -9.85 -36.88 -30.09
C LEU A 21 -8.74 -35.98 -29.53
N SER A 22 -8.38 -34.96 -30.27
CA SER A 22 -7.97 -33.72 -29.65
C SER A 22 -9.20 -33.35 -28.84
N ALA A 23 -9.24 -33.74 -27.57
CA ALA A 23 -9.97 -32.97 -26.62
C ALA A 23 -9.46 -31.55 -26.88
N ALA A 24 -10.29 -30.72 -27.49
CA ALA A 24 -10.17 -29.31 -27.26
C ALA A 24 -10.34 -29.21 -25.73
N ALA A 25 -9.25 -29.28 -24.99
CA ALA A 25 -9.20 -28.71 -23.67
C ALA A 25 -9.68 -27.29 -23.94
N GLY A 26 -10.92 -26.98 -23.59
CA GLY A 26 -11.36 -25.61 -23.59
C GLY A 26 -10.25 -24.87 -22.86
N ALA A 27 -9.73 -23.78 -23.41
CA ALA A 27 -8.74 -23.00 -22.73
C ALA A 27 -9.30 -22.75 -21.33
N GLN A 28 -8.54 -23.14 -20.30
CA GLN A 28 -8.92 -22.91 -18.93
C GLN A 28 -8.96 -21.39 -18.79
N THR A 29 -10.03 -20.82 -18.24
CA THR A 29 -10.22 -19.39 -18.14
C THR A 29 -10.47 -19.05 -16.68
N ILE A 30 -9.66 -18.17 -16.10
CA ILE A 30 -9.89 -17.59 -14.79
C ILE A 30 -10.42 -16.17 -14.91
N ARG A 31 -11.27 -15.76 -13.96
CA ARG A 31 -11.80 -14.41 -13.84
C ARG A 31 -10.99 -13.66 -12.79
N PHE A 32 -10.42 -12.55 -13.17
CA PHE A 32 -9.63 -11.69 -12.30
C PHE A 32 -10.33 -10.34 -12.10
N TRP A 33 -10.83 -10.07 -10.88
CA TRP A 33 -11.36 -8.76 -10.51
C TRP A 33 -10.24 -7.85 -10.05
N THR A 34 -10.23 -6.63 -10.58
CA THR A 34 -9.24 -5.62 -10.23
C THR A 34 -9.88 -4.28 -9.89
N THR A 35 -9.28 -3.53 -8.96
CA THR A 35 -9.66 -2.15 -8.66
C THR A 35 -8.91 -1.12 -9.51
N GLU A 36 -8.08 -1.56 -10.45
CA GLU A 36 -7.40 -0.68 -11.40
C GLU A 36 -8.33 -0.34 -12.56
N GLU A 37 -9.12 0.74 -12.42
CA GLU A 37 -10.14 1.16 -13.39
C GLU A 37 -9.63 2.20 -14.39
N GLN A 38 -8.52 2.89 -14.10
CA GLN A 38 -7.98 3.90 -15.00
C GLN A 38 -7.50 3.23 -16.29
N PRO A 39 -7.88 3.73 -17.49
CA PRO A 39 -7.63 3.02 -18.74
C PRO A 39 -6.19 2.61 -18.98
N GLU A 40 -5.22 3.46 -18.62
CA GLU A 40 -3.79 3.16 -18.78
C GLU A 40 -3.31 2.06 -17.82
N ARG A 41 -3.81 2.06 -16.58
CA ARG A 41 -3.49 1.05 -15.56
C ARG A 41 -4.13 -0.28 -15.90
N LEU A 42 -5.42 -0.26 -16.28
CA LEU A 42 -6.14 -1.46 -16.71
C LEU A 42 -5.44 -2.12 -17.92
N ALA A 43 -5.06 -1.34 -18.93
CA ALA A 43 -4.36 -1.84 -20.10
C ALA A 43 -3.01 -2.53 -19.75
N ARG A 44 -2.31 -2.06 -18.72
CA ARG A 44 -1.08 -2.72 -18.25
C ARG A 44 -1.36 -4.05 -17.56
N GLN A 45 -2.44 -4.13 -16.75
CA GLN A 45 -2.86 -5.40 -16.17
C GLN A 45 -3.34 -6.40 -17.22
N GLU A 46 -4.10 -5.94 -18.22
CA GLU A 46 -4.52 -6.79 -19.37
C GLU A 46 -3.31 -7.30 -20.15
N ALA A 47 -2.26 -6.47 -20.32
CA ALA A 47 -1.03 -6.91 -20.99
C ALA A 47 -0.29 -7.97 -20.17
N MET A 48 -0.13 -7.80 -18.86
CA MET A 48 0.48 -8.79 -17.96
C MET A 48 -0.31 -10.11 -17.97
N ALA A 49 -1.65 -10.05 -17.94
CA ALA A 49 -2.52 -11.21 -18.04
C ALA A 49 -2.39 -11.93 -19.40
N ALA A 50 -2.20 -11.18 -20.49
CA ALA A 50 -1.96 -11.74 -21.83
C ALA A 50 -0.60 -12.44 -21.92
N ASP A 51 0.44 -11.90 -21.28
CA ASP A 51 1.77 -12.52 -21.21
C ASP A 51 1.70 -13.85 -20.43
N PHE A 52 1.01 -13.88 -19.29
CA PHE A 52 0.73 -15.11 -18.56
C PHE A 52 -0.02 -16.14 -19.43
N THR A 53 -1.07 -15.71 -20.14
CA THR A 53 -1.82 -16.58 -21.03
C THR A 53 -0.94 -17.18 -22.13
N ALA A 54 -0.03 -16.38 -22.68
CA ALA A 54 0.90 -16.84 -23.71
C ALA A 54 1.88 -17.90 -23.19
N GLU A 55 2.25 -17.83 -21.92
CA GLU A 55 3.18 -18.76 -21.28
C GLU A 55 2.49 -20.04 -20.79
N SER A 56 1.39 -19.89 -20.05
CA SER A 56 0.70 -20.98 -19.36
C SER A 56 -0.36 -21.69 -20.22
N GLY A 57 -0.96 -20.97 -21.18
CA GLY A 57 -2.13 -21.43 -21.93
C GLY A 57 -3.46 -21.25 -21.16
N ILE A 58 -3.44 -20.66 -19.96
CA ILE A 58 -4.62 -20.32 -19.17
C ILE A 58 -5.08 -18.92 -19.56
N GLU A 59 -6.33 -18.76 -19.99
CA GLU A 59 -6.89 -17.44 -20.29
C GLU A 59 -7.24 -16.69 -19.01
N VAL A 60 -7.02 -15.36 -18.99
CA VAL A 60 -7.40 -14.49 -17.88
C VAL A 60 -8.36 -13.43 -18.36
N GLU A 61 -9.58 -13.45 -17.83
CA GLU A 61 -10.57 -12.39 -18.04
C GLU A 61 -10.39 -11.32 -16.96
N VAL A 62 -9.78 -10.18 -17.32
CA VAL A 62 -9.58 -9.04 -16.40
C VAL A 62 -10.86 -8.20 -16.33
N ILE A 63 -11.45 -8.09 -15.15
CA ILE A 63 -12.73 -7.43 -14.92
C ILE A 63 -12.54 -6.26 -13.94
N PRO A 64 -12.59 -5.00 -14.39
CA PRO A 64 -12.49 -3.87 -13.50
C PRO A 64 -13.73 -3.75 -12.61
N VAL A 65 -13.50 -3.43 -11.34
CA VAL A 65 -14.53 -3.22 -10.32
C VAL A 65 -14.20 -1.96 -9.54
N THR A 66 -15.16 -1.02 -9.47
CA THR A 66 -14.98 0.18 -8.66
C THR A 66 -14.71 -0.19 -7.20
N GLU A 67 -13.67 0.38 -6.62
CA GLU A 67 -13.22 0.03 -5.26
C GLU A 67 -14.34 0.19 -4.23
N SER A 68 -15.16 1.24 -4.35
CA SER A 68 -16.34 1.46 -3.48
C SER A 68 -17.42 0.38 -3.58
N ASP A 69 -17.51 -0.33 -4.70
CA ASP A 69 -18.53 -1.37 -4.94
C ASP A 69 -17.99 -2.77 -4.65
N LEU A 70 -16.67 -2.92 -4.54
CA LEU A 70 -15.99 -4.22 -4.46
C LEU A 70 -16.54 -5.10 -3.34
N GLY A 71 -16.68 -4.57 -2.13
CA GLY A 71 -17.20 -5.32 -0.98
C GLY A 71 -18.63 -5.82 -1.17
N THR A 72 -19.51 -4.96 -1.69
CA THR A 72 -20.91 -5.31 -1.96
C THR A 72 -20.99 -6.37 -3.06
N ARG A 73 -20.20 -6.20 -4.12
CA ARG A 73 -20.17 -7.13 -5.25
C ARG A 73 -19.62 -8.51 -4.86
N ALA A 74 -18.53 -8.55 -4.07
CA ALA A 74 -17.97 -9.82 -3.58
C ALA A 74 -18.94 -10.57 -2.67
N THR A 75 -19.63 -9.86 -1.75
CA THR A 75 -20.64 -10.46 -0.88
C THR A 75 -21.82 -11.05 -1.67
N ALA A 76 -22.29 -10.33 -2.69
CA ALA A 76 -23.38 -10.81 -3.55
C ALA A 76 -22.96 -12.02 -4.40
N ALA A 77 -21.74 -12.01 -4.95
CA ALA A 77 -21.18 -13.11 -5.73
C ALA A 77 -20.97 -14.37 -4.87
N PHE A 78 -20.45 -14.21 -3.65
CA PHE A 78 -20.32 -15.29 -2.68
C PHE A 78 -21.66 -15.95 -2.37
N ALA A 79 -22.69 -15.15 -2.08
CA ALA A 79 -24.04 -15.67 -1.83
C ALA A 79 -24.65 -16.40 -3.04
N ALA A 80 -24.19 -16.08 -4.25
CA ALA A 80 -24.62 -16.72 -5.49
C ALA A 80 -23.78 -17.96 -5.88
N GLY A 81 -22.62 -18.20 -5.25
CA GLY A 81 -21.64 -19.19 -5.67
C GLY A 81 -21.04 -18.85 -7.03
N ASP A 82 -20.74 -17.58 -7.28
CA ASP A 82 -20.23 -17.04 -8.54
C ASP A 82 -19.13 -15.99 -8.32
N LEU A 83 -18.25 -16.24 -7.36
CA LEU A 83 -17.05 -15.44 -7.14
C LEU A 83 -16.10 -15.55 -8.35
N PRO A 84 -15.28 -14.53 -8.65
CA PRO A 84 -14.16 -14.67 -9.58
C PRO A 84 -13.10 -15.59 -8.95
N ASP A 85 -12.11 -16.00 -9.73
CA ASP A 85 -11.01 -16.82 -9.22
C ASP A 85 -10.03 -16.01 -8.37
N VAL A 86 -9.67 -14.80 -8.83
CA VAL A 86 -8.75 -13.91 -8.14
C VAL A 86 -9.36 -12.53 -7.99
N ILE A 87 -9.14 -11.90 -6.83
CA ILE A 87 -9.52 -10.51 -6.56
C ILE A 87 -8.28 -9.71 -6.13
N TYR A 88 -7.96 -8.65 -6.86
CA TYR A 88 -7.01 -7.64 -6.39
C TYR A 88 -7.76 -6.63 -5.51
N HIS A 89 -7.43 -6.58 -4.23
CA HIS A 89 -8.20 -5.85 -3.24
C HIS A 89 -7.33 -5.09 -2.22
N PRO A 90 -7.82 -4.00 -1.63
CA PRO A 90 -7.15 -3.32 -0.53
C PRO A 90 -7.23 -4.11 0.78
N LEU A 91 -6.35 -3.76 1.71
CA LEU A 91 -6.11 -4.45 2.97
C LEU A 91 -7.38 -4.65 3.84
N GLN A 92 -8.36 -3.74 3.77
CA GLN A 92 -9.56 -3.82 4.59
C GLN A 92 -10.44 -5.05 4.32
N TYR A 93 -10.21 -5.77 3.25
CA TYR A 93 -10.98 -6.97 2.91
C TYR A 93 -10.28 -8.28 3.28
N ALA A 94 -8.95 -8.30 3.44
CA ALA A 94 -8.20 -9.53 3.65
C ALA A 94 -8.77 -10.38 4.80
N LEU A 95 -8.68 -9.90 6.03
CA LEU A 95 -9.12 -10.67 7.20
C LEU A 95 -10.65 -10.83 7.28
N PRO A 96 -11.49 -9.79 7.03
CA PRO A 96 -12.95 -9.97 7.04
C PRO A 96 -13.46 -10.97 6.00
N TRP A 97 -12.86 -11.06 4.82
CA TRP A 97 -13.27 -12.03 3.81
C TRP A 97 -12.76 -13.45 4.13
N ALA A 98 -11.59 -13.58 4.75
CA ALA A 98 -11.12 -14.87 5.27
C ALA A 98 -12.08 -15.40 6.36
N GLU A 99 -12.47 -14.58 7.33
CA GLU A 99 -13.46 -14.95 8.36
C GLU A 99 -14.83 -15.31 7.78
N ALA A 100 -15.26 -14.58 6.74
CA ALA A 100 -16.53 -14.85 6.07
C ALA A 100 -16.51 -16.12 5.19
N GLY A 101 -15.32 -16.73 4.99
CA GLY A 101 -15.15 -17.90 4.10
C GLY A 101 -15.30 -17.54 2.61
N ILE A 102 -14.99 -16.32 2.23
CA ILE A 102 -14.94 -15.85 0.82
C ILE A 102 -13.61 -16.25 0.19
N LEU A 103 -12.51 -16.22 0.97
CA LEU A 103 -11.16 -16.49 0.51
C LEU A 103 -10.73 -17.93 0.84
N ASP A 104 -9.96 -18.52 -0.06
CA ASP A 104 -9.22 -19.76 0.13
C ASP A 104 -7.86 -19.40 0.77
N THR A 105 -7.81 -19.46 2.10
CA THR A 105 -6.64 -19.09 2.89
C THR A 105 -5.53 -20.14 2.84
N ASP A 106 -5.87 -21.41 2.59
CA ASP A 106 -4.88 -22.48 2.40
C ASP A 106 -4.10 -22.23 1.10
N ALA A 107 -4.80 -21.94 -0.01
CA ALA A 107 -4.17 -21.63 -1.28
C ALA A 107 -3.31 -20.34 -1.23
N ALA A 108 -3.76 -19.31 -0.51
CA ALA A 108 -2.97 -18.09 -0.34
C ALA A 108 -1.68 -18.36 0.47
N THR A 109 -1.77 -19.23 1.48
CA THR A 109 -0.61 -19.65 2.29
C THR A 109 0.39 -20.45 1.46
N ASP A 110 -0.09 -21.42 0.68
CA ASP A 110 0.74 -22.25 -0.22
C ASP A 110 1.50 -21.37 -1.23
N VAL A 111 0.84 -20.38 -1.84
CA VAL A 111 1.50 -19.42 -2.77
C VAL A 111 2.62 -18.64 -2.07
N ILE A 112 2.39 -18.15 -0.84
CA ILE A 112 3.42 -17.41 -0.10
C ILE A 112 4.61 -18.32 0.26
N GLU A 113 4.34 -19.57 0.63
CA GLU A 113 5.38 -20.56 0.94
C GLU A 113 6.21 -20.91 -0.31
N ASP A 114 5.55 -21.14 -1.45
CA ASP A 114 6.19 -21.46 -2.73
C ASP A 114 7.03 -20.29 -3.28
N LEU A 115 6.57 -19.06 -3.07
CA LEU A 115 7.31 -17.84 -3.42
C LEU A 115 8.48 -17.54 -2.47
N GLY A 116 8.51 -18.18 -1.31
CA GLY A 116 9.47 -17.94 -0.23
C GLY A 116 9.03 -16.76 0.65
N GLY A 117 8.33 -17.05 1.76
CA GLY A 117 7.76 -16.03 2.65
C GLY A 117 8.79 -15.05 3.22
N ASP A 118 10.06 -15.45 3.35
CA ASP A 118 11.17 -14.61 3.81
C ASP A 118 11.64 -13.57 2.76
N THR A 119 11.15 -13.66 1.53
CA THR A 119 11.38 -12.65 0.48
C THR A 119 10.41 -11.48 0.54
N PHE A 120 9.35 -11.60 1.34
CA PHE A 120 8.35 -10.55 1.54
C PHE A 120 8.70 -9.64 2.72
N ALA A 121 8.28 -8.38 2.65
CA ALA A 121 8.33 -7.45 3.76
C ALA A 121 7.42 -7.94 4.91
N ALA A 122 7.90 -7.82 6.15
CA ALA A 122 7.18 -8.38 7.31
C ALA A 122 5.84 -7.68 7.59
N GLY A 123 5.74 -6.36 7.41
CA GLY A 123 4.51 -5.61 7.65
C GLY A 123 3.33 -6.10 6.82
N PRO A 124 3.42 -6.19 5.47
CA PRO A 124 2.39 -6.76 4.62
C PRO A 124 1.94 -8.18 4.98
N LEU A 125 2.89 -9.06 5.32
CA LEU A 125 2.56 -10.41 5.79
C LEU A 125 1.83 -10.39 7.14
N ASN A 126 2.30 -9.60 8.10
CA ASN A 126 1.65 -9.47 9.40
C ASN A 126 0.20 -8.95 9.27
N MET A 127 -0.04 -8.01 8.35
CA MET A 127 -1.37 -7.47 8.08
C MET A 127 -2.31 -8.47 7.36
N ALA A 128 -1.77 -9.54 6.79
CA ALA A 128 -2.54 -10.63 6.18
C ALA A 128 -2.57 -11.90 7.01
N SER A 129 -1.92 -11.95 8.18
CA SER A 129 -1.87 -13.15 9.03
C SER A 129 -3.28 -13.58 9.44
N PHE A 130 -3.61 -14.87 9.23
CA PHE A 130 -4.90 -15.44 9.55
C PHE A 130 -4.73 -16.91 9.95
N ALA A 131 -5.24 -17.27 11.12
CA ALA A 131 -5.04 -18.59 11.72
C ALA A 131 -3.54 -18.99 11.75
N ASP A 132 -3.19 -20.12 11.16
CA ASP A 132 -1.81 -20.61 11.08
C ASP A 132 -1.11 -20.22 9.74
N GLY A 133 -1.75 -19.33 8.92
CA GLY A 133 -1.27 -18.93 7.59
C GLY A 133 -1.64 -17.49 7.23
N TYR A 134 -2.11 -17.29 6.01
CA TYR A 134 -2.39 -15.95 5.46
C TYR A 134 -3.75 -15.90 4.77
N ALA A 135 -4.44 -14.77 4.91
CA ALA A 135 -5.73 -14.52 4.28
C ALA A 135 -5.63 -14.26 2.76
N SER A 136 -4.54 -13.64 2.32
CA SER A 136 -4.31 -13.19 0.94
C SER A 136 -2.83 -12.99 0.69
N VAL A 137 -2.41 -12.99 -0.57
CA VAL A 137 -1.02 -12.76 -0.99
C VAL A 137 -0.76 -11.26 -1.15
N PRO A 138 0.16 -10.65 -0.38
CA PRO A 138 0.49 -9.23 -0.56
C PRO A 138 1.15 -8.99 -1.92
N VAL A 139 0.75 -7.92 -2.62
CA VAL A 139 1.19 -7.61 -3.98
C VAL A 139 2.05 -6.37 -4.05
N ASP A 140 1.54 -5.27 -3.58
CA ASP A 140 2.20 -3.97 -3.54
C ASP A 140 1.72 -3.19 -2.33
N GLY A 141 2.51 -2.21 -1.94
CA GLY A 141 2.16 -1.35 -0.82
C GLY A 141 2.88 -0.01 -0.90
N TRP A 142 2.55 0.88 0.00
CA TRP A 142 3.26 2.12 0.20
C TRP A 142 3.17 2.55 1.67
N THR A 143 4.12 3.38 2.09
CA THR A 143 4.15 3.96 3.43
C THR A 143 3.98 5.46 3.38
N GLN A 144 3.35 6.02 4.39
CA GLN A 144 3.36 7.46 4.59
C GLN A 144 4.79 7.91 4.91
N MET A 145 5.18 9.07 4.38
CA MET A 145 6.54 9.60 4.47
C MET A 145 6.56 10.91 5.24
N LEU A 146 7.48 11.03 6.18
CA LEU A 146 7.91 12.31 6.71
C LEU A 146 9.01 12.83 5.78
N LEU A 147 8.69 13.86 4.99
CA LEU A 147 9.63 14.53 4.10
C LEU A 147 10.26 15.71 4.83
N TYR A 148 11.57 15.89 4.65
CA TYR A 148 12.29 16.99 5.25
C TYR A 148 13.33 17.59 4.30
N ARG A 149 13.66 18.86 4.48
CA ARG A 149 14.70 19.57 3.72
C ARG A 149 16.08 19.13 4.20
N ALA A 150 16.60 18.05 3.63
CA ALA A 150 17.89 17.46 4.01
C ALA A 150 19.07 18.44 3.85
N ASP A 151 19.01 19.34 2.88
CA ASP A 151 19.98 20.41 2.68
C ASP A 151 20.00 21.39 3.86
N LEU A 152 18.83 21.82 4.36
CA LEU A 152 18.73 22.71 5.52
C LEU A 152 19.13 22.02 6.83
N PHE A 153 18.82 20.73 6.97
CA PHE A 153 19.25 19.93 8.12
C PHE A 153 20.77 19.82 8.14
N ALA A 154 21.41 19.56 7.00
CA ALA A 154 22.87 19.49 6.89
C ALA A 154 23.53 20.85 7.20
N GLU A 155 22.96 21.96 6.68
CA GLU A 155 23.46 23.31 6.97
C GLU A 155 23.35 23.67 8.45
N ALA A 156 22.26 23.28 9.11
CA ALA A 156 22.03 23.55 10.53
C ALA A 156 22.67 22.52 11.48
N GLY A 157 23.24 21.43 10.96
CA GLY A 157 23.83 20.34 11.76
C GLY A 157 22.79 19.56 12.57
N LEU A 158 21.59 19.38 12.00
CA LEU A 158 20.48 18.65 12.60
C LEU A 158 20.53 17.17 12.22
N GLU A 159 20.11 16.31 13.16
CA GLU A 159 19.94 14.88 12.90
C GLU A 159 18.65 14.63 12.09
N PRO A 160 18.59 13.55 11.27
CA PRO A 160 17.36 13.17 10.59
C PRO A 160 16.17 13.03 11.55
N PRO A 161 14.92 13.36 11.10
CA PRO A 161 13.74 13.44 11.98
C PRO A 161 13.14 12.05 12.27
N THR A 162 13.96 11.12 12.77
CA THR A 162 13.59 9.72 13.09
C THR A 162 12.96 9.53 14.46
N THR A 163 12.86 10.61 15.26
CA THR A 163 12.19 10.60 16.56
C THR A 163 11.40 11.88 16.77
N TYR A 164 10.39 11.86 17.64
CA TYR A 164 9.67 13.06 18.05
C TYR A 164 10.63 14.18 18.49
N ALA A 165 11.66 13.83 19.26
CA ALA A 165 12.64 14.80 19.74
C ALA A 165 13.41 15.47 18.58
N ASN A 166 13.85 14.68 17.59
CA ASN A 166 14.56 15.21 16.43
C ASN A 166 13.63 16.06 15.53
N VAL A 167 12.37 15.62 15.34
CA VAL A 167 11.37 16.41 14.62
C VAL A 167 11.17 17.78 15.29
N LEU A 168 10.94 17.82 16.62
CA LEU A 168 10.71 19.05 17.35
C LEU A 168 11.94 19.97 17.35
N ALA A 169 13.14 19.42 17.56
CA ALA A 169 14.37 20.20 17.53
C ALA A 169 14.60 20.85 16.15
N ALA A 170 14.36 20.11 15.07
CA ALA A 170 14.50 20.62 13.72
C ALA A 170 13.39 21.62 13.38
N ALA A 171 12.15 21.35 13.78
CA ALA A 171 11.02 22.22 13.56
C ALA A 171 11.23 23.60 14.22
N GLU A 172 11.71 23.63 15.48
CA GLU A 172 12.05 24.87 16.18
C GLU A 172 13.22 25.61 15.52
N ALA A 173 14.30 24.89 15.21
CA ALA A 173 15.53 25.47 14.66
C ALA A 173 15.34 26.11 13.27
N LEU A 174 14.47 25.55 12.45
CA LEU A 174 14.23 26.00 11.07
C LEU A 174 13.01 26.93 10.95
N HIS A 175 12.23 27.13 12.02
CA HIS A 175 11.04 27.99 11.98
C HIS A 175 11.39 29.47 11.92
N ASN A 176 11.08 30.11 10.80
CA ASN A 176 11.30 31.54 10.55
C ASN A 176 10.19 32.10 9.64
N PRO A 177 8.93 32.20 10.13
CA PRO A 177 7.82 32.64 9.31
C PRO A 177 7.94 34.14 8.91
N PRO A 178 7.45 34.52 7.75
CA PRO A 178 6.73 33.68 6.77
C PRO A 178 7.65 32.98 5.75
N GLU A 179 8.97 33.12 5.86
CA GLU A 179 9.95 32.58 4.93
C GLU A 179 10.02 31.05 5.02
N MET A 180 9.97 30.50 6.25
CA MET A 180 10.05 29.07 6.50
C MET A 180 9.18 28.67 7.68
N TYR A 181 8.34 27.68 7.50
CA TYR A 181 7.63 26.98 8.58
C TYR A 181 8.41 25.73 8.95
N GLY A 182 8.63 25.49 10.25
CA GLY A 182 9.39 24.33 10.71
C GLY A 182 8.70 23.02 10.39
N PHE A 183 7.36 23.04 10.42
CA PHE A 183 6.51 21.93 10.01
C PHE A 183 5.24 22.47 9.35
N VAL A 184 4.56 21.64 8.54
CA VAL A 184 3.18 21.92 8.12
C VAL A 184 2.32 20.72 8.46
N SER A 185 1.66 20.79 9.61
CA SER A 185 0.82 19.72 10.15
C SER A 185 -0.56 19.66 9.49
N ALA A 186 -1.21 18.50 9.56
CA ALA A 186 -2.60 18.33 9.13
C ALA A 186 -3.54 18.79 10.26
N THR A 187 -4.35 19.83 10.03
CA THR A 187 -5.23 20.40 11.06
C THR A 187 -6.70 20.51 10.66
N LYS A 188 -7.04 20.13 9.43
CA LYS A 188 -8.42 20.11 8.94
C LYS A 188 -9.13 18.85 9.40
N VAL A 189 -9.99 18.98 10.41
CA VAL A 189 -10.61 17.88 11.17
C VAL A 189 -11.45 16.94 10.29
N ASP A 190 -12.20 17.49 9.32
CA ASP A 190 -13.15 16.76 8.48
C ASP A 190 -12.52 16.08 7.24
N GLU A 191 -11.19 15.92 7.25
CA GLU A 191 -10.46 15.32 6.14
C GLU A 191 -9.71 14.05 6.56
N ASN A 192 -9.73 13.06 5.69
CA ASN A 192 -9.00 11.79 5.90
C ASN A 192 -7.50 11.99 6.07
N PHE A 193 -6.94 13.03 5.49
CA PHE A 193 -5.52 13.33 5.61
C PHE A 193 -5.09 13.52 7.07
N MET A 194 -5.86 14.29 7.87
CA MET A 194 -5.57 14.45 9.29
C MET A 194 -5.67 13.10 10.03
N SER A 195 -6.67 12.27 9.70
CA SER A 195 -6.81 10.94 10.31
C SER A 195 -5.61 10.03 10.00
N GLN A 196 -5.13 10.02 8.76
CA GLN A 196 -3.96 9.24 8.37
C GLN A 196 -2.67 9.69 9.05
N VAL A 197 -2.46 11.02 9.13
CA VAL A 197 -1.29 11.59 9.81
C VAL A 197 -1.35 11.29 11.31
N LEU A 198 -2.52 11.44 11.94
CA LEU A 198 -2.69 11.11 13.36
C LEU A 198 -2.49 9.63 13.62
N GLU A 199 -3.07 8.73 12.80
CA GLU A 199 -2.84 7.30 12.95
C GLU A 199 -1.34 6.97 12.94
N HIS A 200 -0.57 7.55 12.00
CA HIS A 200 0.88 7.37 11.95
C HIS A 200 1.58 7.87 13.21
N VAL A 201 1.27 9.10 13.64
CA VAL A 201 1.85 9.67 14.85
C VAL A 201 1.50 8.85 16.09
N PHE A 202 0.27 8.40 16.25
CA PHE A 202 -0.14 7.52 17.36
C PHE A 202 0.62 6.20 17.34
N LEU A 203 0.69 5.52 16.18
CA LEU A 203 1.45 4.26 16.00
C LEU A 203 2.94 4.46 16.32
N ALA A 204 3.53 5.57 15.88
CA ALA A 204 4.92 5.92 16.15
C ALA A 204 5.24 5.96 17.65
N ASN A 205 4.24 6.23 18.50
CA ASN A 205 4.35 6.22 19.97
C ASN A 205 3.69 4.97 20.62
N GLY A 206 3.35 3.95 19.84
CA GLY A 206 2.78 2.69 20.32
C GLY A 206 1.32 2.80 20.80
N VAL A 207 0.59 3.83 20.36
CA VAL A 207 -0.79 4.07 20.78
C VAL A 207 -1.78 3.60 19.71
N SER A 208 -2.70 2.72 20.11
CA SER A 208 -3.82 2.26 19.26
C SER A 208 -5.11 2.27 20.08
N PRO A 209 -6.24 2.70 19.52
CA PRO A 209 -7.55 2.59 20.17
C PRO A 209 -8.16 1.18 20.06
N VAL A 210 -7.54 0.27 19.33
CA VAL A 210 -7.99 -1.09 19.10
C VAL A 210 -6.87 -2.09 19.31
N GLY A 211 -7.24 -3.27 19.81
CA GLY A 211 -6.34 -4.41 20.01
C GLY A 211 -7.10 -5.72 19.75
N PRO A 212 -6.51 -6.89 20.09
CA PRO A 212 -7.06 -8.20 19.77
C PRO A 212 -8.49 -8.44 20.29
N ASP A 213 -8.82 -7.87 21.44
CA ASP A 213 -10.13 -8.02 22.08
C ASP A 213 -11.14 -6.92 21.69
N GLY A 214 -10.82 -6.09 20.70
CA GLY A 214 -11.65 -4.97 20.25
C GLY A 214 -11.15 -3.61 20.73
N LEU A 215 -12.07 -2.74 21.15
CA LEU A 215 -11.70 -1.43 21.67
C LEU A 215 -10.81 -1.57 22.92
N GLN A 216 -9.72 -0.79 22.97
CA GLN A 216 -8.87 -0.71 24.16
C GLN A 216 -8.77 0.72 24.65
N GLU A 217 -8.57 0.86 25.96
CA GLU A 217 -8.35 2.16 26.60
C GLU A 217 -6.99 2.72 26.16
N LEU A 218 -6.98 3.97 25.71
CA LEU A 218 -5.75 4.67 25.37
C LEU A 218 -4.93 4.91 26.65
N ASP A 219 -3.65 4.53 26.61
CA ASP A 219 -2.71 4.82 27.69
C ASP A 219 -2.55 6.33 27.86
N VAL A 220 -2.67 6.81 29.10
CA VAL A 220 -2.70 8.27 29.40
C VAL A 220 -1.36 8.91 29.13
N GLU A 221 -0.25 8.27 29.52
CA GLU A 221 1.11 8.82 29.37
C GLU A 221 1.50 8.87 27.89
N ALA A 222 1.41 7.73 27.19
CA ALA A 222 1.76 7.64 25.78
C ALA A 222 0.87 8.53 24.89
N THR A 223 -0.44 8.62 25.20
CA THR A 223 -1.35 9.49 24.44
C THR A 223 -1.08 10.98 24.73
N THR A 224 -0.71 11.33 25.97
CA THR A 224 -0.29 12.72 26.29
C THR A 224 0.94 13.11 25.48
N GLU A 225 1.95 12.25 25.37
CA GLU A 225 3.14 12.51 24.53
C GLU A 225 2.77 12.76 23.06
N VAL A 226 1.81 12.03 22.51
CA VAL A 226 1.28 12.27 21.15
C VAL A 226 0.62 13.65 21.06
N LEU A 227 -0.25 14.00 22.02
CA LEU A 227 -0.94 15.29 22.04
C LEU A 227 0.04 16.46 22.11
N GLU A 228 1.04 16.37 22.99
CA GLU A 228 2.09 17.38 23.17
C GLU A 228 2.94 17.52 21.89
N PHE A 229 3.35 16.39 21.29
CA PHE A 229 4.08 16.40 20.03
C PHE A 229 3.28 17.07 18.90
N TYR A 230 2.01 16.67 18.73
CA TYR A 230 1.17 17.19 17.64
C TYR A 230 0.86 18.68 17.84
N ALA A 231 0.64 19.13 19.05
CA ALA A 231 0.49 20.56 19.37
C ALA A 231 1.76 21.33 19.03
N ALA A 232 2.93 20.83 19.42
CA ALA A 232 4.21 21.50 19.18
C ALA A 232 4.55 21.64 17.70
N ILE A 233 4.31 20.62 16.87
CA ILE A 233 4.51 20.75 15.40
C ILE A 233 3.46 21.68 14.77
N THR A 234 2.29 21.83 15.38
CA THR A 234 1.25 22.74 14.91
C THR A 234 1.59 24.20 15.26
N GLU A 235 2.23 24.48 16.39
CA GLU A 235 2.68 25.84 16.76
C GLU A 235 3.70 26.42 15.77
N VAL A 236 4.49 25.57 15.09
CA VAL A 236 5.46 25.98 14.06
C VAL A 236 4.93 25.82 12.62
N SER A 237 3.63 25.54 12.48
CA SER A 237 2.90 25.47 11.21
C SER A 237 2.19 26.79 10.89
N PRO A 238 1.73 27.04 9.66
CA PRO A 238 0.82 28.16 9.37
C PRO A 238 -0.47 28.07 10.16
N GLU A 239 -1.04 29.22 10.53
CA GLU A 239 -2.36 29.25 11.17
C GLU A 239 -3.46 28.79 10.21
N GLY A 240 -4.49 28.12 10.74
CA GLY A 240 -5.72 27.77 10.03
C GLY A 240 -5.97 26.27 9.91
N GLU A 241 -6.87 25.93 8.99
CA GLU A 241 -7.18 24.54 8.64
C GLU A 241 -6.27 24.11 7.49
N LEU A 242 -5.28 23.28 7.80
CA LEU A 242 -4.29 22.81 6.85
C LEU A 242 -4.67 21.42 6.33
N TYR A 243 -4.64 21.31 5.03
CA TYR A 243 -4.92 20.12 4.26
C TYR A 243 -3.70 19.75 3.42
N TRP A 244 -3.67 18.59 2.82
CA TRP A 244 -2.52 18.12 2.06
C TRP A 244 -2.04 19.08 0.96
N GLN A 245 -2.96 19.80 0.33
CA GLN A 245 -2.61 20.74 -0.73
C GLN A 245 -1.73 21.88 -0.23
N GLN A 246 -2.12 22.51 0.91
CA GLN A 246 -1.33 23.59 1.52
C GLN A 246 0.04 23.09 1.98
N SER A 247 0.10 21.87 2.57
CA SER A 247 1.38 21.27 2.99
C SER A 247 2.31 21.10 1.80
N ARG A 248 1.80 20.50 0.71
CA ARG A 248 2.56 20.30 -0.53
C ARG A 248 2.99 21.62 -1.16
N GLU A 249 2.08 22.57 -1.32
CA GLU A 249 2.36 23.87 -1.94
C GLU A 249 3.45 24.64 -1.18
N LEU A 250 3.43 24.63 0.16
CA LEU A 250 4.45 25.28 0.97
C LEU A 250 5.81 24.56 0.87
N TYR A 251 5.81 23.24 0.82
CA TYR A 251 7.03 22.46 0.65
C TYR A 251 7.64 22.70 -0.74
N PHE A 252 6.82 22.71 -1.78
CA PHE A 252 7.24 23.00 -3.18
C PHE A 252 7.78 24.43 -3.37
N ALA A 253 7.26 25.36 -2.59
CA ALA A 253 7.76 26.74 -2.57
C ALA A 253 9.03 26.90 -1.71
N GLY A 254 9.58 25.83 -1.12
CA GLY A 254 10.72 25.90 -0.23
C GLY A 254 10.42 26.62 1.09
N ARG A 255 9.15 26.67 1.53
CA ARG A 255 8.66 27.37 2.72
C ARG A 255 8.19 26.46 3.84
N ALA A 256 8.39 25.16 3.72
CA ALA A 256 8.21 24.18 4.78
C ALA A 256 9.49 23.37 4.93
N ALA A 257 9.97 23.21 6.15
CA ALA A 257 11.13 22.39 6.45
C ALA A 257 10.77 20.89 6.49
N MET A 258 9.57 20.58 6.98
CA MET A 258 9.04 19.21 7.08
C MET A 258 7.55 19.15 6.78
N ILE A 259 7.11 18.04 6.18
CA ILE A 259 5.70 17.66 5.99
C ILE A 259 5.57 16.14 6.12
N ILE A 260 4.37 15.64 6.41
CA ILE A 260 4.01 14.22 6.22
C ILE A 260 3.15 14.12 4.97
N TRP A 261 3.49 13.18 4.07
CA TRP A 261 2.77 12.99 2.80
C TRP A 261 2.85 11.54 2.30
N SER A 262 2.17 11.27 1.20
CA SER A 262 2.21 9.99 0.48
C SER A 262 3.31 9.99 -0.58
N PRO A 263 3.75 8.80 -1.06
CA PRO A 263 4.81 8.68 -2.07
C PRO A 263 4.42 9.21 -3.47
N PHE A 264 3.16 9.51 -3.72
CA PHE A 264 2.72 10.17 -4.94
C PHE A 264 3.32 11.57 -5.15
N ILE A 265 4.08 12.09 -4.17
CA ILE A 265 4.84 13.32 -4.28
C ILE A 265 6.21 13.12 -4.99
N LEU A 266 6.70 11.89 -5.12
CA LEU A 266 8.07 11.62 -5.59
C LEU A 266 8.33 12.13 -7.02
N ASP A 267 7.41 11.93 -7.95
CA ASP A 267 7.50 12.44 -9.31
C ASP A 267 7.28 13.95 -9.37
N GLU A 268 6.44 14.49 -8.49
CA GLU A 268 6.18 15.92 -8.38
C GLU A 268 7.41 16.69 -7.88
N LEU A 269 8.10 16.18 -6.82
CA LEU A 269 9.36 16.77 -6.32
C LEU A 269 10.46 16.85 -7.37
N ALA A 270 10.49 15.89 -8.28
CA ALA A 270 11.45 15.82 -9.38
C ALA A 270 11.04 16.67 -10.61
N GLY A 271 9.95 17.43 -10.53
CA GLY A 271 9.48 18.28 -11.62
C GLY A 271 8.93 17.52 -12.82
N LEU A 272 8.42 16.29 -12.63
CA LEU A 272 7.91 15.43 -13.71
C LEU A 272 6.43 15.63 -14.01
N ARG A 273 5.74 16.48 -13.23
CA ARG A 273 4.29 16.72 -13.35
C ARG A 273 3.97 18.21 -13.45
N ASP A 274 3.41 18.65 -14.59
CA ASP A 274 3.07 20.06 -14.84
C ASP A 274 1.90 20.57 -14.00
N SER A 275 1.03 19.67 -13.53
CA SER A 275 -0.12 20.03 -12.68
C SER A 275 0.24 20.32 -11.22
N ALA A 276 1.45 19.95 -10.78
CA ALA A 276 1.95 20.15 -9.43
C ALA A 276 3.47 20.44 -9.43
N PRO A 277 3.89 21.56 -10.03
CA PRO A 277 5.31 21.86 -10.21
C PRO A 277 5.95 22.36 -8.91
N PRO A 278 7.20 21.97 -8.60
CA PRO A 278 8.01 22.68 -7.60
C PRO A 278 8.18 24.14 -7.99
N THR A 279 8.15 25.02 -6.99
CA THR A 279 8.33 26.47 -7.17
C THR A 279 9.47 27.03 -6.33
N ILE A 280 10.39 26.14 -5.92
CA ILE A 280 11.59 26.49 -5.15
C ILE A 280 12.56 27.38 -5.95
N ASN A 281 12.52 27.28 -7.26
CA ASN A 281 13.29 28.10 -8.21
C ASN A 281 12.44 28.51 -9.42
N ASP A 282 13.04 29.19 -10.40
CA ASP A 282 12.35 29.68 -11.60
C ASP A 282 12.09 28.60 -12.67
N ASP A 283 12.71 27.41 -12.55
CA ASP A 283 12.51 26.29 -13.46
C ASP A 283 11.85 25.09 -12.75
N PRO A 284 10.54 24.92 -12.92
CA PRO A 284 9.78 23.87 -12.23
C PRO A 284 10.08 22.45 -12.74
N THR A 285 10.91 22.30 -13.75
CA THR A 285 11.26 20.99 -14.33
C THR A 285 12.57 20.44 -13.80
N THR A 286 13.21 21.15 -12.85
CA THR A 286 14.46 20.69 -12.23
C THR A 286 14.18 19.70 -11.10
N GLY A 287 15.10 18.76 -10.89
CA GLY A 287 15.09 17.87 -9.73
C GLY A 287 15.69 18.48 -8.44
N GLU A 288 15.80 19.83 -8.36
CA GLU A 288 16.46 20.49 -7.22
C GLU A 288 15.78 20.18 -5.89
N LEU A 289 14.43 20.21 -5.85
CA LEU A 289 13.69 19.89 -4.64
C LEU A 289 13.80 18.41 -4.27
N ALA A 290 13.76 17.50 -5.24
CA ALA A 290 13.99 16.08 -4.99
C ALA A 290 15.38 15.83 -4.37
N ALA A 291 16.42 16.46 -4.92
CA ALA A 291 17.79 16.36 -4.42
C ALA A 291 17.97 17.00 -3.02
N ALA A 292 17.15 17.97 -2.66
CA ALA A 292 17.15 18.65 -1.37
C ALA A 292 16.26 17.96 -0.32
N THR A 293 15.47 16.95 -0.72
CA THR A 293 14.53 16.26 0.15
C THR A 293 15.14 14.99 0.74
N GLY A 294 14.99 14.78 2.06
CA GLY A 294 15.16 13.51 2.74
C GLY A 294 13.80 12.91 3.09
N ILE A 295 13.77 11.61 3.28
CA ILE A 295 12.57 10.82 3.61
C ILE A 295 12.84 10.00 4.87
N VAL A 296 11.83 9.93 5.74
CA VAL A 296 11.76 9.01 6.87
C VAL A 296 10.39 8.34 6.81
N THR A 297 10.35 7.02 6.80
CA THR A 297 9.11 6.23 6.79
C THR A 297 8.74 5.74 8.18
N ASN A 298 9.75 5.44 9.00
CA ASN A 298 9.61 4.98 10.38
C ASN A 298 10.20 6.00 11.35
N PHE A 299 9.36 6.63 12.17
CA PHE A 299 9.83 7.49 13.25
C PHE A 299 9.23 7.07 14.60
N ALA A 300 9.91 7.40 15.70
CA ALA A 300 9.66 6.88 17.03
C ALA A 300 9.21 7.95 18.00
N GLY A 301 8.20 7.65 18.81
CA GLY A 301 7.86 8.42 20.00
C GLY A 301 8.57 7.89 21.26
N PRO A 302 8.50 8.64 22.39
CA PRO A 302 9.16 8.25 23.64
C PRO A 302 8.70 6.89 24.19
N SER A 303 7.41 6.57 24.06
CA SER A 303 6.82 5.32 24.55
C SER A 303 6.99 4.12 23.60
N ASN A 304 7.47 4.36 22.37
CA ASN A 304 7.78 3.31 21.38
C ASN A 304 9.11 3.62 20.69
N PRO A 305 10.25 3.21 21.27
CA PRO A 305 11.57 3.51 20.69
C PRO A 305 11.86 2.80 19.37
N ASP A 306 11.12 1.76 19.02
CA ASP A 306 11.22 1.07 17.73
C ASP A 306 10.46 1.82 16.62
N GLY A 307 9.56 2.73 17.00
CA GLY A 307 8.75 3.48 16.07
C GLY A 307 7.71 2.66 15.32
N ALA A 308 7.12 3.26 14.29
CA ALA A 308 6.24 2.60 13.34
C ALA A 308 6.22 3.36 12.02
N ALA A 309 5.96 2.65 10.92
CA ALA A 309 5.51 3.23 9.67
C ALA A 309 4.01 3.00 9.51
N TRP A 310 3.31 3.96 8.95
CA TRP A 310 1.93 3.80 8.51
C TRP A 310 1.93 3.31 7.05
N GLY A 311 1.26 2.18 6.76
CA GLY A 311 1.25 1.60 5.43
C GLY A 311 -0.13 1.22 4.91
N ASP A 312 -0.25 1.21 3.59
CA ASP A 312 -1.39 0.65 2.87
C ASP A 312 -0.88 -0.43 1.90
N VAL A 313 -1.57 -1.56 1.85
CA VAL A 313 -1.14 -2.74 1.10
C VAL A 313 -2.30 -3.26 0.26
N ARG A 314 -1.99 -3.73 -0.94
CA ARG A 314 -2.91 -4.43 -1.82
C ARG A 314 -2.57 -5.91 -1.87
N TYR A 315 -3.58 -6.70 -2.06
CA TYR A 315 -3.49 -8.16 -1.99
C TYR A 315 -4.16 -8.83 -3.20
N PHE A 316 -3.67 -10.00 -3.55
CA PHE A 316 -4.43 -10.97 -4.34
C PHE A 316 -5.13 -11.93 -3.39
N GLY A 317 -6.45 -11.97 -3.44
CA GLY A 317 -7.28 -12.97 -2.78
C GLY A 317 -7.66 -14.08 -3.77
N ILE A 318 -7.38 -15.34 -3.43
CA ILE A 318 -7.94 -16.51 -4.11
C ILE A 318 -9.29 -16.78 -3.49
N THR A 319 -10.33 -16.99 -4.28
CA THR A 319 -11.66 -17.20 -3.73
C THR A 319 -12.00 -18.67 -3.57
N VAL A 320 -12.99 -18.98 -2.73
CA VAL A 320 -13.43 -20.39 -2.52
C VAL A 320 -14.14 -21.01 -3.73
N ASP A 321 -14.56 -20.20 -4.72
CA ASP A 321 -15.16 -20.69 -5.98
C ASP A 321 -14.13 -20.81 -7.11
N ALA A 322 -12.84 -20.52 -6.84
CA ALA A 322 -11.78 -20.46 -7.84
C ALA A 322 -11.45 -21.83 -8.45
N ASP A 323 -10.97 -21.82 -9.67
CA ASP A 323 -10.04 -22.85 -10.12
C ASP A 323 -8.70 -22.61 -9.42
N THR A 324 -8.54 -23.23 -8.24
CA THR A 324 -7.46 -22.95 -7.30
C THR A 324 -6.08 -23.10 -7.93
N ASP A 325 -5.84 -24.21 -8.68
CA ASP A 325 -4.54 -24.46 -9.31
C ASP A 325 -4.20 -23.38 -10.35
N ALA A 326 -5.17 -22.91 -11.13
CA ALA A 326 -4.97 -21.88 -12.14
C ALA A 326 -4.80 -20.48 -11.50
N ALA A 327 -5.55 -20.19 -10.43
CA ALA A 327 -5.44 -18.94 -9.67
C ALA A 327 -4.07 -18.82 -9.00
N MET A 328 -3.57 -19.89 -8.37
CA MET A 328 -2.23 -19.95 -7.79
C MET A 328 -1.15 -19.68 -8.84
N GLN A 329 -1.18 -20.37 -9.98
CA GLN A 329 -0.22 -20.16 -11.06
C GLN A 329 -0.23 -18.71 -11.59
N PHE A 330 -1.41 -18.09 -11.70
CA PHE A 330 -1.51 -16.68 -12.10
C PHE A 330 -0.89 -15.73 -11.08
N ILE A 331 -1.12 -15.97 -9.79
CA ILE A 331 -0.54 -15.14 -8.72
C ILE A 331 0.96 -15.35 -8.63
N GLU A 332 1.45 -16.60 -8.67
CA GLU A 332 2.88 -16.91 -8.68
C GLU A 332 3.59 -16.22 -9.85
N TYR A 333 3.03 -16.31 -11.06
CA TYR A 333 3.54 -15.56 -12.23
C TYR A 333 3.56 -14.06 -11.97
N SER A 334 2.43 -13.50 -11.47
CA SER A 334 2.30 -12.07 -11.21
C SER A 334 3.26 -11.55 -10.13
N MET A 335 3.75 -12.44 -9.26
CA MET A 335 4.72 -12.15 -8.19
C MET A 335 6.15 -12.57 -8.52
N ASN A 336 6.42 -13.19 -9.68
CA ASN A 336 7.73 -13.57 -10.20
C ASN A 336 8.00 -12.85 -11.54
N GLU A 337 7.83 -13.55 -12.68
CA GLU A 337 8.15 -13.06 -14.02
C GLU A 337 7.35 -11.81 -14.38
N GLY A 338 6.09 -11.76 -13.96
CA GLY A 338 5.17 -10.62 -14.16
C GLY A 338 5.30 -9.51 -13.13
N TYR A 339 6.13 -9.66 -12.08
CA TYR A 339 6.05 -8.75 -10.93
C TYR A 339 6.49 -7.33 -11.27
N THR A 340 7.55 -7.16 -12.03
CA THR A 340 7.97 -5.83 -12.50
C THR A 340 6.88 -5.14 -13.33
N ALA A 341 6.13 -5.89 -14.16
CA ALA A 341 5.01 -5.35 -14.91
C ALA A 341 3.83 -4.96 -14.01
N THR A 342 3.58 -5.72 -12.94
CA THR A 342 2.58 -5.40 -11.91
C THR A 342 2.91 -4.09 -11.20
N LEU A 343 4.16 -3.91 -10.77
CA LEU A 343 4.63 -2.68 -10.12
C LEU A 343 4.63 -1.47 -11.08
N ALA A 344 4.91 -1.71 -12.39
CA ALA A 344 4.92 -0.66 -13.41
C ALA A 344 3.55 -0.01 -13.67
N ILE A 345 2.46 -0.54 -13.10
CA ILE A 345 1.12 0.05 -13.22
C ILE A 345 1.09 1.47 -12.63
N ALA A 346 1.74 1.70 -11.49
CA ALA A 346 1.91 3.01 -10.85
C ALA A 346 3.11 2.98 -9.89
N PRO A 347 4.35 3.03 -10.38
CA PRO A 347 5.54 2.76 -9.56
C PRO A 347 5.70 3.69 -8.36
N GLU A 348 5.23 4.95 -8.48
CA GLU A 348 5.26 5.95 -7.40
C GLU A 348 4.37 5.60 -6.20
N GLY A 349 3.44 4.65 -6.34
CA GLY A 349 2.52 4.24 -5.28
C GLY A 349 2.39 2.73 -5.11
N LYS A 350 3.21 1.94 -5.83
CA LYS A 350 3.25 0.48 -5.79
C LYS A 350 4.67 0.01 -5.53
N PHE A 351 5.04 -0.02 -4.24
CA PHE A 351 6.36 -0.48 -3.84
C PHE A 351 6.39 -2.00 -3.76
N PRO A 352 7.52 -2.64 -4.05
CA PRO A 352 7.65 -4.07 -3.98
C PRO A 352 7.53 -4.55 -2.52
N VAL A 353 6.46 -5.27 -2.22
CA VAL A 353 6.31 -5.99 -0.93
C VAL A 353 7.12 -7.28 -0.93
N ARG A 354 7.42 -7.84 -2.09
CA ARG A 354 8.39 -8.90 -2.30
C ARG A 354 9.65 -8.30 -2.91
N ARG A 355 10.78 -8.40 -2.21
CA ARG A 355 12.01 -7.67 -2.57
C ARG A 355 12.81 -8.32 -3.67
N GLY A 356 12.80 -9.65 -3.70
CA GLY A 356 13.54 -10.46 -4.66
C GLY A 356 13.19 -11.94 -4.56
N THR A 357 14.15 -12.78 -4.88
CA THR A 357 14.09 -14.23 -4.75
C THR A 357 15.15 -14.71 -3.77
N ALA A 358 15.16 -16.01 -3.45
CA ALA A 358 16.21 -16.59 -2.61
C ALA A 358 17.61 -16.50 -3.25
N GLU A 359 17.66 -16.49 -4.60
CA GLU A 359 18.90 -16.38 -5.38
C GLU A 359 19.35 -14.93 -5.56
N ASP A 360 18.41 -14.00 -5.63
CA ASP A 360 18.65 -12.57 -5.83
C ASP A 360 17.68 -11.74 -4.94
N PRO A 361 18.09 -11.45 -3.69
CA PRO A 361 17.21 -10.86 -2.68
C PRO A 361 16.69 -9.45 -2.98
N ASP A 362 17.38 -8.70 -3.85
CA ASP A 362 17.05 -7.30 -4.17
C ASP A 362 16.48 -7.13 -5.59
N MET A 363 16.32 -8.23 -6.35
CA MET A 363 15.94 -8.24 -7.76
C MET A 363 14.72 -7.35 -8.08
N PHE A 364 13.66 -7.44 -7.28
CA PHE A 364 12.44 -6.67 -7.56
C PHE A 364 12.53 -5.22 -7.08
N THR A 365 13.28 -4.95 -6.03
CA THR A 365 13.57 -3.58 -5.57
C THR A 365 14.42 -2.84 -6.59
N GLU A 366 15.47 -3.49 -7.11
CA GLU A 366 16.30 -2.93 -8.18
C GLU A 366 15.47 -2.70 -9.46
N ALA A 367 14.68 -3.69 -9.89
CA ALA A 367 13.83 -3.56 -11.06
C ALA A 367 12.78 -2.45 -10.91
N TRP A 368 12.17 -2.30 -9.73
CA TRP A 368 11.22 -1.25 -9.43
C TRP A 368 11.86 0.13 -9.47
N SER A 369 13.06 0.29 -8.92
CA SER A 369 13.79 1.56 -8.94
C SER A 369 14.10 2.06 -10.35
N MET A 370 14.15 1.16 -11.32
CA MET A 370 14.36 1.46 -12.75
C MET A 370 13.08 1.72 -13.53
N LEU A 371 11.90 1.65 -12.89
CA LEU A 371 10.63 1.97 -13.54
C LEU A 371 10.46 3.49 -13.67
N ASP A 372 9.96 3.91 -14.82
CA ASP A 372 9.65 5.31 -15.08
C ASP A 372 8.47 5.80 -14.25
N VAL A 373 8.67 6.87 -13.49
CA VAL A 373 7.61 7.64 -12.83
C VAL A 373 7.35 8.95 -13.56
N GLY A 374 6.24 9.61 -13.23
CA GLY A 374 5.86 10.91 -13.78
C GLY A 374 4.80 10.82 -14.89
N VAL A 375 4.25 11.98 -15.22
CA VAL A 375 3.13 12.13 -16.17
C VAL A 375 3.55 12.87 -17.43
N ASP A 376 4.00 14.12 -17.31
CA ASP A 376 4.37 14.98 -18.44
C ASP A 376 5.81 14.74 -18.89
N ARG A 377 6.67 14.40 -17.95
CA ARG A 377 8.05 13.93 -18.14
C ARG A 377 8.20 12.62 -17.36
N ARG A 378 9.12 11.79 -17.78
CA ARG A 378 9.34 10.49 -17.14
C ARG A 378 10.82 10.25 -16.90
N ALA A 379 11.13 9.65 -15.76
CA ALA A 379 12.46 9.18 -15.40
C ALA A 379 12.36 8.03 -14.40
N PRO A 380 13.34 7.11 -14.36
CA PRO A 380 13.42 6.08 -13.32
C PRO A 380 13.59 6.69 -11.93
N LEU A 381 12.97 6.08 -10.91
CA LEU A 381 13.14 6.50 -9.52
C LEU A 381 14.61 6.50 -9.09
N GLY A 382 15.38 5.48 -9.49
CA GLY A 382 16.81 5.36 -9.18
C GLY A 382 17.70 6.42 -9.82
N ASP A 383 17.21 7.12 -10.87
CA ASP A 383 17.91 8.27 -11.44
C ASP A 383 17.59 9.59 -10.70
N LEU A 384 16.50 9.61 -9.93
CA LEU A 384 15.99 10.78 -9.21
C LEU A 384 16.45 10.82 -7.76
N TYR A 385 16.57 9.65 -7.13
CA TYR A 385 16.83 9.48 -5.71
C TYR A 385 18.04 8.58 -5.47
N ALA A 386 18.82 8.89 -4.44
CA ALA A 386 19.94 8.06 -4.02
C ALA A 386 19.48 6.69 -3.51
N GLN A 387 20.37 5.69 -3.60
CA GLN A 387 20.03 4.32 -3.20
C GLN A 387 19.58 4.24 -1.74
N GLU A 388 20.21 4.99 -0.85
CA GLU A 388 19.84 5.04 0.57
C GLU A 388 18.39 5.49 0.80
N MET A 389 17.88 6.37 -0.08
CA MET A 389 16.48 6.81 -0.03
C MET A 389 15.53 5.75 -0.62
N ILE A 390 15.94 5.05 -1.67
CA ILE A 390 15.20 3.90 -2.20
C ILE A 390 15.06 2.82 -1.12
N ASP A 391 16.15 2.53 -0.41
CA ASP A 391 16.18 1.54 0.67
C ASP A 391 15.28 1.97 1.85
N GLU A 392 15.27 3.26 2.21
CA GLU A 392 14.37 3.82 3.24
C GLU A 392 12.90 3.66 2.84
N ILE A 393 12.56 4.02 1.59
CA ILE A 393 11.20 3.92 1.06
C ILE A 393 10.68 2.48 1.13
N VAL A 394 11.46 1.53 0.65
CA VAL A 394 11.06 0.11 0.63
C VAL A 394 11.13 -0.48 2.04
N GLY A 395 12.13 -0.10 2.84
CA GLY A 395 12.33 -0.55 4.22
C GLY A 395 11.16 -0.22 5.15
N GLY A 396 10.46 0.88 4.90
CA GLY A 396 9.26 1.24 5.65
C GLY A 396 8.16 0.17 5.64
N LEU A 397 8.07 -0.62 4.59
CA LEU A 397 7.11 -1.72 4.50
C LEU A 397 7.35 -2.82 5.54
N ASP A 398 8.59 -3.04 6.01
CA ASP A 398 8.89 -4.07 7.02
C ASP A 398 8.21 -3.79 8.36
N VAL A 399 8.11 -2.52 8.71
CA VAL A 399 7.55 -2.05 9.99
C VAL A 399 6.20 -1.37 9.81
N ALA A 400 5.58 -1.49 8.62
CA ALA A 400 4.29 -0.92 8.32
C ALA A 400 3.19 -1.55 9.18
N GLN A 401 2.36 -0.68 9.76
CA GLN A 401 1.25 -1.05 10.64
C GLN A 401 0.01 -0.21 10.31
N ARG A 402 -1.13 -0.67 10.76
CA ARG A 402 -2.42 0.02 10.75
C ARG A 402 -3.22 -0.37 11.98
N TRP A 403 -4.00 0.55 12.52
CA TRP A 403 -4.90 0.25 13.62
C TRP A 403 -5.84 -0.91 13.28
N GLY A 404 -5.82 -1.93 14.14
CA GLY A 404 -6.74 -3.06 14.09
C GLY A 404 -6.59 -4.00 12.90
N VAL A 405 -5.61 -3.79 12.00
CA VAL A 405 -5.45 -4.69 10.84
C VAL A 405 -4.93 -6.05 11.30
N ALA A 406 -3.79 -6.10 11.98
CA ALA A 406 -3.21 -7.36 12.45
C ALA A 406 -4.11 -8.13 13.47
N ASP A 407 -4.99 -7.40 14.15
CA ASP A 407 -5.91 -7.95 15.16
C ASP A 407 -7.29 -8.33 14.60
N ASN A 408 -7.48 -8.23 13.27
CA ASN A 408 -8.79 -8.37 12.61
C ASN A 408 -9.89 -7.44 13.18
N GLN A 409 -9.49 -6.24 13.60
CA GLN A 409 -10.37 -5.21 14.16
C GLN A 409 -10.49 -3.98 13.25
N LEU A 410 -10.10 -4.10 11.97
CA LEU A 410 -10.10 -2.97 11.05
C LEU A 410 -11.49 -2.35 10.87
N ALA A 411 -12.56 -3.14 10.97
CA ALA A 411 -13.93 -2.62 10.91
C ALA A 411 -14.21 -1.66 12.07
N LEU A 412 -13.73 -1.96 13.26
CA LEU A 412 -13.83 -1.07 14.42
C LEU A 412 -12.92 0.15 14.25
N ALA A 413 -11.66 -0.06 13.86
CA ALA A 413 -10.73 1.03 13.58
C ALA A 413 -11.29 2.00 12.51
N SER A 414 -11.91 1.47 11.45
CA SER A 414 -12.55 2.29 10.42
C SER A 414 -13.73 3.10 10.97
N ARG A 415 -14.56 2.55 11.88
CA ARG A 415 -15.63 3.30 12.53
C ARG A 415 -15.05 4.44 13.39
N ILE A 416 -13.96 4.17 14.13
CA ILE A 416 -13.26 5.17 14.94
C ILE A 416 -12.72 6.30 14.04
N ILE A 417 -12.01 5.98 12.97
CA ILE A 417 -11.48 6.95 12.00
C ILE A 417 -12.62 7.80 11.41
N ASN A 418 -13.68 7.16 10.93
CA ASN A 418 -14.82 7.84 10.31
C ASN A 418 -15.64 8.69 11.30
N SER A 419 -15.59 8.39 12.60
CA SER A 419 -16.24 9.20 13.62
C SER A 419 -15.57 10.57 13.82
N GLN A 420 -14.31 10.69 13.44
CA GLN A 420 -13.44 11.85 13.62
C GLN A 420 -13.31 12.32 15.08
N VAL A 421 -13.64 11.48 16.05
CA VAL A 421 -13.54 11.78 17.49
C VAL A 421 -12.10 12.15 17.84
N ILE A 422 -11.12 11.37 17.39
CA ILE A 422 -9.69 11.62 17.66
C ILE A 422 -9.28 12.94 17.03
N ASN A 423 -9.57 13.19 15.76
CA ASN A 423 -9.24 14.44 15.07
C ASN A 423 -9.78 15.67 15.80
N ARG A 424 -11.05 15.62 16.18
CA ARG A 424 -11.72 16.71 16.87
C ARG A 424 -11.11 16.96 18.26
N LEU A 425 -10.88 15.93 19.05
CA LEU A 425 -10.34 16.06 20.38
C LEU A 425 -8.86 16.49 20.40
N VAL A 426 -8.06 16.04 19.43
CA VAL A 426 -6.71 16.57 19.20
C VAL A 426 -6.78 18.06 18.85
N ARG A 427 -7.70 18.47 17.99
CA ARG A 427 -7.90 19.88 17.65
C ARG A 427 -8.32 20.71 18.86
N GLU A 428 -9.26 20.25 19.67
CA GLU A 428 -9.68 20.93 20.88
C GLU A 428 -8.55 21.06 21.93
N TYR A 429 -7.66 20.05 21.99
CA TYR A 429 -6.44 20.14 22.81
C TYR A 429 -5.49 21.23 22.31
N MET A 430 -5.19 21.26 21.00
CA MET A 430 -4.36 22.28 20.38
C MET A 430 -4.93 23.70 20.56
N ASP A 431 -6.25 23.84 20.54
CA ASP A 431 -6.94 25.12 20.79
C ASP A 431 -7.01 25.51 22.29
N GLY A 432 -6.42 24.68 23.17
CA GLY A 432 -6.38 24.94 24.63
C GLY A 432 -7.73 24.78 25.35
N VAL A 433 -8.68 24.05 24.75
CA VAL A 433 -10.01 23.81 25.34
C VAL A 433 -9.92 22.91 26.58
N ARG A 434 -8.96 21.98 26.60
CA ARG A 434 -8.72 21.01 27.68
C ARG A 434 -7.23 20.78 27.88
N ASP A 435 -6.86 20.30 29.06
CA ASP A 435 -5.53 19.70 29.26
C ASP A 435 -5.46 18.27 28.66
N ALA A 436 -4.26 17.73 28.58
CA ALA A 436 -4.01 16.43 27.95
C ALA A 436 -4.76 15.30 28.67
N GLY A 437 -4.71 15.25 30.02
CA GLY A 437 -5.38 14.21 30.80
C GLY A 437 -6.91 14.21 30.60
N ALA A 438 -7.52 15.40 30.60
CA ALA A 438 -8.96 15.54 30.33
C ALA A 438 -9.31 15.19 28.88
N THR A 439 -8.41 15.46 27.93
CA THR A 439 -8.59 15.09 26.52
C THR A 439 -8.56 13.59 26.36
N VAL A 440 -7.58 12.88 26.92
CA VAL A 440 -7.46 11.42 26.85
C VAL A 440 -8.66 10.75 27.54
N ALA A 441 -9.08 11.23 28.71
CA ALA A 441 -10.27 10.70 29.38
C ALA A 441 -11.54 10.81 28.52
N LEU A 442 -11.72 11.96 27.84
CA LEU A 442 -12.86 12.15 26.95
C LEU A 442 -12.73 11.32 25.65
N MET A 443 -11.49 11.13 25.12
CA MET A 443 -11.27 10.21 24.02
C MET A 443 -11.76 8.82 24.38
N ASN A 444 -11.33 8.27 25.52
CA ASN A 444 -11.75 6.94 25.98
C ASN A 444 -13.26 6.84 26.19
N GLU A 445 -13.91 7.87 26.73
CA GLU A 445 -15.37 7.92 26.91
C GLU A 445 -16.11 7.90 25.58
N GLU A 446 -15.71 8.75 24.60
CA GLU A 446 -16.39 8.85 23.31
C GLU A 446 -16.09 7.66 22.40
N LEU A 447 -14.87 7.10 22.43
CA LEU A 447 -14.52 5.90 21.69
C LEU A 447 -15.34 4.69 22.18
N ALA A 448 -15.56 4.56 23.51
CA ALA A 448 -16.42 3.50 24.06
C ALA A 448 -17.88 3.57 23.57
N ALA A 449 -18.32 4.70 23.04
CA ALA A 449 -19.67 4.86 22.49
C ALA A 449 -19.77 4.50 20.98
N ILE A 450 -18.64 4.15 20.33
CA ILE A 450 -18.60 3.82 18.90
C ILE A 450 -18.91 2.33 18.62
N GLU A 451 -18.95 1.48 19.61
CA GLU A 451 -19.23 0.03 19.49
C GLU A 451 -20.46 -0.35 18.67
#